data_98e91d0d21f06b9c3a19c62fb650310e
#
_entry.id   98e91d0d21f06b9c3a19c62fb650310e
#
_cell.length_a   1.000
_cell.length_b   1.000
_cell.length_c   1.000
_cell.angle_alpha   90.00
_cell.angle_beta   90.00
_cell.angle_gamma   90.00
#
_symmetry.space_group_name_H-M   'P 1'
#
loop_
_entity.id
_entity.type
_entity.pdbx_description
1 polymer ?
#
loop_
_entity_poly.entity_id
_entity_poly.type
_entity_poly.pdbx_seq_one_letter_code
_entity_poly.pdbx_strand_id
1 'polypeptide(L)'
;MICYKPLLFIALSMIFANSACLAEQGVSEREVTMGQFAALTGPAAQLGLRMQAGIKAQFDAVNKAGGINGRQIKLVSRDDGYEPEKAAQAVKMLLNDDQVFALIGSVGTPTTLAALPTINDAKVPLIGPFTGAQGLREPFSRQLFHVRASYFDETDRIVQHLTTLGIKKIAVLYQNDAYGKAGLEGVTRALTKRQMKAVAASTVERNSTDVTKSIEEILKTSPEAVVQISAYKSSAAFIKQARKEGFGGQFFNVSFVGAKALADELGEAGLGVVISQVVPFPFQGSSVVVREYQQRMTESGQKEFDFSSFEGFLAAKVLTEGLKRAGHGLSREGLIAALETLKDFNMGGFTINYSAKSHEGSNFSDLTIIGRDGKFIH
;
A
#
# COMPACT_ATOMS: atom_id res chain seq x y z
N MET A 1 -38.29 -85.07 -1.41
CA MET A 1 -37.64 -84.15 -2.32
C MET A 1 -37.75 -82.73 -1.69
N ILE A 2 -36.67 -82.29 -1.00
CA ILE A 2 -36.62 -80.98 -0.31
C ILE A 2 -35.74 -80.12 -1.16
N CYS A 3 -36.29 -79.04 -1.72
CA CYS A 3 -35.62 -78.10 -2.61
C CYS A 3 -35.00 -76.98 -1.75
N TYR A 4 -33.66 -76.92 -1.65
CA TYR A 4 -32.93 -75.81 -1.03
C TYR A 4 -32.75 -74.71 -2.06
N LYS A 5 -33.22 -73.45 -1.75
CA LYS A 5 -32.90 -72.24 -2.46
C LYS A 5 -31.71 -71.57 -1.77
N PRO A 6 -30.62 -71.19 -2.47
CA PRO A 6 -29.55 -70.42 -1.87
C PRO A 6 -29.95 -68.91 -1.81
N LEU A 7 -29.88 -68.33 -0.61
CA LEU A 7 -29.93 -66.86 -0.40
C LEU A 7 -28.59 -66.25 -0.84
N LEU A 8 -28.70 -65.37 -1.86
CA LEU A 8 -27.56 -64.58 -2.34
C LEU A 8 -27.47 -63.30 -1.45
N PHE A 9 -26.46 -63.26 -0.57
CA PHE A 9 -26.14 -62.04 0.20
C PHE A 9 -25.36 -61.09 -0.71
N ILE A 10 -25.98 -60.00 -1.18
CA ILE A 10 -25.29 -58.90 -1.84
C ILE A 10 -24.73 -57.99 -0.74
N ALA A 11 -23.42 -58.06 -0.50
CA ALA A 11 -22.68 -57.13 0.35
C ALA A 11 -22.53 -55.81 -0.41
N LEU A 12 -23.31 -54.81 -0.04
CA LEU A 12 -23.22 -53.43 -0.56
C LEU A 12 -22.04 -52.74 0.13
N SER A 13 -20.87 -52.78 -0.49
CA SER A 13 -19.67 -52.04 -0.03
C SER A 13 -19.91 -50.54 -0.26
N MET A 14 -20.28 -49.81 0.78
CA MET A 14 -20.25 -48.33 0.77
C MET A 14 -18.80 -47.87 0.68
N ILE A 15 -18.36 -47.47 -0.49
CA ILE A 15 -17.13 -46.71 -0.70
C ILE A 15 -17.37 -45.29 -0.14
N PHE A 16 -16.95 -45.02 1.10
CA PHE A 16 -16.80 -43.66 1.59
C PHE A 16 -15.68 -43.04 0.77
N ALA A 17 -16.03 -42.30 -0.27
CA ALA A 17 -15.11 -41.37 -0.90
C ALA A 17 -14.78 -40.28 0.15
N ASN A 18 -13.68 -40.50 0.88
CA ASN A 18 -13.03 -39.42 1.62
C ASN A 18 -12.62 -38.39 0.57
N SER A 19 -13.45 -37.38 0.34
CA SER A 19 -13.01 -36.14 -0.29
C SER A 19 -12.00 -35.52 0.67
N ALA A 20 -10.71 -35.88 0.48
CA ALA A 20 -9.63 -35.13 1.09
C ALA A 20 -9.83 -33.68 0.63
N CYS A 21 -10.40 -32.87 1.50
CA CYS A 21 -10.40 -31.40 1.31
C CYS A 21 -8.93 -31.02 1.24
N LEU A 22 -8.41 -30.82 0.03
CA LEU A 22 -7.06 -30.33 -0.16
C LEU A 22 -7.00 -29.02 0.63
N ALA A 23 -6.17 -29.01 1.67
CA ALA A 23 -5.99 -27.80 2.47
C ALA A 23 -5.56 -26.67 1.54
N GLU A 24 -6.21 -25.53 1.65
CA GLU A 24 -5.86 -24.33 0.88
C GLU A 24 -4.40 -23.95 1.18
N GLN A 25 -3.66 -23.57 0.14
CA GLN A 25 -2.26 -23.20 0.27
C GLN A 25 -2.09 -22.11 1.32
N GLY A 26 -1.13 -22.28 2.24
CA GLY A 26 -0.83 -21.35 3.32
C GLY A 26 -1.82 -21.37 4.48
N VAL A 27 -2.73 -22.36 4.52
CA VAL A 27 -3.70 -22.51 5.60
C VAL A 27 -3.49 -23.87 6.27
N SER A 28 -3.30 -23.86 7.59
CA SER A 28 -3.29 -25.04 8.45
C SER A 28 -4.37 -24.94 9.51
N GLU A 29 -4.46 -25.95 10.37
CA GLU A 29 -5.38 -25.91 11.52
C GLU A 29 -5.03 -24.80 12.51
N ARG A 30 -3.75 -24.41 12.62
CA ARG A 30 -3.22 -23.51 13.64
C ARG A 30 -2.66 -22.19 13.09
N GLU A 31 -2.43 -22.10 11.79
CA GLU A 31 -1.75 -20.94 11.19
C GLU A 31 -2.30 -20.63 9.79
N VAL A 32 -2.30 -19.35 9.46
CA VAL A 32 -2.49 -18.83 8.10
C VAL A 32 -1.31 -17.93 7.76
N THR A 33 -0.63 -18.22 6.63
CA THR A 33 0.60 -17.54 6.23
C THR A 33 0.33 -16.48 5.20
N MET A 34 0.72 -15.23 5.50
CA MET A 34 0.64 -14.08 4.59
C MET A 34 2.01 -13.75 4.03
N GLY A 35 2.05 -13.35 2.76
CA GLY A 35 3.27 -12.91 2.10
C GLY A 35 3.35 -11.40 1.92
N GLN A 36 4.55 -10.85 2.08
CA GLN A 36 4.85 -9.47 1.72
C GLN A 36 6.09 -9.43 0.81
N PHE A 37 6.02 -8.68 -0.28
CA PHE A 37 7.19 -8.27 -1.06
C PHE A 37 7.30 -6.75 -0.99
N ALA A 38 8.47 -6.25 -0.62
CA ALA A 38 8.65 -4.83 -0.35
C ALA A 38 10.14 -4.47 -0.35
N ALA A 39 10.46 -3.20 -0.52
CA ALA A 39 11.80 -2.68 -0.28
C ALA A 39 12.12 -2.75 1.23
N LEU A 40 12.92 -3.73 1.65
CA LEU A 40 13.41 -3.86 3.04
C LEU A 40 14.86 -3.43 3.16
N THR A 41 15.56 -3.31 2.04
CA THR A 41 16.93 -2.78 1.93
C THR A 41 17.01 -1.71 0.84
N GLY A 42 18.16 -1.04 0.72
CA GLY A 42 18.42 -0.05 -0.31
C GLY A 42 17.80 1.33 -0.05
N PRO A 43 17.81 2.22 -1.07
CA PRO A 43 17.38 3.61 -0.93
C PRO A 43 15.93 3.82 -0.53
N ALA A 44 15.03 2.89 -0.84
CA ALA A 44 13.61 2.96 -0.53
C ALA A 44 13.21 2.15 0.73
N ALA A 45 14.17 1.60 1.48
CA ALA A 45 13.93 0.65 2.56
C ALA A 45 12.92 1.12 3.62
N GLN A 46 12.91 2.41 3.97
CA GLN A 46 11.98 2.91 5.00
C GLN A 46 10.50 2.74 4.60
N LEU A 47 10.18 2.74 3.30
CA LEU A 47 8.80 2.53 2.85
C LEU A 47 8.33 1.12 3.21
N GLY A 48 9.13 0.09 2.90
CA GLY A 48 8.81 -1.30 3.22
C GLY A 48 8.86 -1.60 4.72
N LEU A 49 9.90 -1.16 5.41
CA LEU A 49 10.07 -1.40 6.84
C LEU A 49 8.96 -0.78 7.67
N ARG A 50 8.53 0.44 7.36
CA ARG A 50 7.42 1.09 8.06
C ARG A 50 6.09 0.41 7.75
N MET A 51 5.81 0.09 6.49
CA MET A 51 4.62 -0.67 6.11
C MET A 51 4.56 -2.02 6.86
N GLN A 52 5.67 -2.76 6.89
CA GLN A 52 5.80 -4.03 7.61
C GLN A 52 5.55 -3.86 9.12
N ALA A 53 6.08 -2.81 9.74
CA ALA A 53 5.91 -2.57 11.17
C ALA A 53 4.43 -2.43 11.55
N GLY A 54 3.65 -1.68 10.77
CA GLY A 54 2.22 -1.53 10.99
C GLY A 54 1.43 -2.83 10.81
N ILE A 55 1.77 -3.61 9.77
CA ILE A 55 1.18 -4.93 9.52
C ILE A 55 1.44 -5.86 10.70
N LYS A 56 2.69 -5.94 11.15
CA LYS A 56 3.09 -6.80 12.28
C LYS A 56 2.39 -6.38 13.58
N ALA A 57 2.32 -5.09 13.87
CA ALA A 57 1.65 -4.60 15.07
C ALA A 57 0.19 -5.07 15.16
N GLN A 58 -0.54 -5.09 14.05
CA GLN A 58 -1.91 -5.60 14.00
C GLN A 58 -1.95 -7.13 14.12
N PHE A 59 -1.08 -7.85 13.41
CA PHE A 59 -1.04 -9.31 13.48
C PHE A 59 -0.65 -9.83 14.85
N ASP A 60 0.34 -9.21 15.50
CA ASP A 60 0.77 -9.54 16.86
C ASP A 60 -0.37 -9.37 17.86
N ALA A 61 -1.13 -8.28 17.75
CA ALA A 61 -2.29 -8.04 18.60
C ALA A 61 -3.41 -9.07 18.40
N VAL A 62 -3.70 -9.43 17.14
CA VAL A 62 -4.67 -10.48 16.80
C VAL A 62 -4.20 -11.83 17.34
N ASN A 63 -2.94 -12.16 17.15
CA ASN A 63 -2.34 -13.41 17.62
C ASN A 63 -2.37 -13.53 19.14
N LYS A 64 -2.03 -12.45 19.84
CA LYS A 64 -2.12 -12.37 21.31
C LYS A 64 -3.55 -12.58 21.83
N ALA A 65 -4.55 -12.18 21.05
CA ALA A 65 -5.96 -12.39 21.35
C ALA A 65 -6.49 -13.79 21.00
N GLY A 66 -5.62 -14.72 20.56
CA GLY A 66 -5.98 -16.11 20.20
C GLY A 66 -6.08 -16.35 18.68
N GLY A 67 -5.71 -15.37 17.86
CA GLY A 67 -5.73 -15.49 16.40
C GLY A 67 -7.11 -15.25 15.79
N ILE A 68 -7.30 -15.72 14.55
CA ILE A 68 -8.58 -15.66 13.83
C ILE A 68 -9.12 -17.07 13.63
N ASN A 69 -10.32 -17.33 14.15
CA ASN A 69 -10.92 -18.66 14.08
C ASN A 69 -9.97 -19.77 14.57
N GLY A 70 -9.19 -19.49 15.65
CA GLY A 70 -8.21 -20.39 16.24
C GLY A 70 -6.86 -20.49 15.51
N ARG A 71 -6.64 -19.72 14.44
CA ARG A 71 -5.39 -19.70 13.67
C ARG A 71 -4.57 -18.45 13.98
N GLN A 72 -3.27 -18.62 14.18
CA GLN A 72 -2.30 -17.53 14.22
C GLN A 72 -2.04 -17.00 12.81
N ILE A 73 -1.77 -15.71 12.66
CA ILE A 73 -1.38 -15.10 11.38
C ILE A 73 0.14 -14.97 11.36
N LYS A 74 0.78 -15.57 10.37
CA LYS A 74 2.22 -15.44 10.14
C LYS A 74 2.49 -14.54 8.94
N LEU A 75 3.48 -13.65 9.06
CA LEU A 75 3.96 -12.82 7.97
C LEU A 75 5.34 -13.32 7.50
N VAL A 76 5.44 -13.65 6.22
CA VAL A 76 6.71 -13.92 5.53
C VAL A 76 6.97 -12.75 4.59
N SER A 77 8.13 -12.09 4.73
CA SER A 77 8.48 -10.95 3.88
C SER A 77 9.72 -11.26 3.05
N ARG A 78 9.68 -10.85 1.77
CA ARG A 78 10.78 -10.95 0.83
C ARG A 78 11.19 -9.54 0.39
N ASP A 79 12.49 -9.29 0.45
CA ASP A 79 13.07 -8.01 0.02
C ASP A 79 13.16 -7.95 -1.51
N ASP A 80 12.60 -6.90 -2.09
CA ASP A 80 12.71 -6.61 -3.52
C ASP A 80 13.62 -5.40 -3.83
N GLY A 81 14.10 -4.68 -2.80
CA GLY A 81 14.95 -3.49 -2.95
C GLY A 81 14.32 -2.39 -3.80
N TYR A 82 12.99 -2.42 -3.98
CA TYR A 82 12.23 -1.55 -4.88
C TYR A 82 12.61 -1.76 -6.36
N GLU A 83 12.96 -3.01 -6.73
CA GLU A 83 13.31 -3.39 -8.11
C GLU A 83 12.24 -4.35 -8.69
N PRO A 84 11.64 -4.01 -9.87
CA PRO A 84 10.53 -4.77 -10.46
C PRO A 84 10.84 -6.25 -10.70
N GLU A 85 12.03 -6.55 -11.21
CA GLU A 85 12.44 -7.92 -11.50
C GLU A 85 12.56 -8.76 -10.23
N LYS A 86 13.11 -8.15 -9.15
CA LYS A 86 13.21 -8.81 -7.85
C LYS A 86 11.84 -9.00 -7.22
N ALA A 87 10.92 -8.04 -7.38
CA ALA A 87 9.55 -8.17 -6.90
C ALA A 87 8.80 -9.32 -7.58
N ALA A 88 8.95 -9.48 -8.90
CA ALA A 88 8.38 -10.61 -9.63
C ALA A 88 8.95 -11.96 -9.16
N GLN A 89 10.24 -12.02 -8.84
CA GLN A 89 10.88 -13.21 -8.24
C GLN A 89 10.39 -13.45 -6.82
N ALA A 90 10.33 -12.41 -5.98
CA ALA A 90 9.88 -12.50 -4.60
C ALA A 90 8.46 -13.07 -4.50
N VAL A 91 7.54 -12.66 -5.37
CA VAL A 91 6.18 -13.22 -5.40
C VAL A 91 6.17 -14.69 -5.77
N LYS A 92 6.98 -15.13 -6.75
CA LYS A 92 7.11 -16.54 -7.10
C LYS A 92 7.63 -17.35 -5.92
N MET A 93 8.63 -16.85 -5.19
CA MET A 93 9.16 -17.52 -4.00
C MET A 93 8.12 -17.57 -2.86
N LEU A 94 7.40 -16.49 -2.61
CA LEU A 94 6.31 -16.46 -1.62
C LEU A 94 5.23 -17.50 -1.92
N LEU A 95 4.88 -17.68 -3.20
CA LEU A 95 3.86 -18.66 -3.59
C LEU A 95 4.38 -20.10 -3.62
N ASN A 96 5.57 -20.33 -4.17
CA ASN A 96 6.06 -21.68 -4.41
C ASN A 96 6.85 -22.28 -3.23
N ASP A 97 7.69 -21.45 -2.58
CA ASP A 97 8.57 -21.90 -1.51
C ASP A 97 7.95 -21.69 -0.13
N ASP A 98 7.44 -20.46 0.11
CA ASP A 98 6.84 -20.08 1.39
C ASP A 98 5.36 -20.48 1.50
N GLN A 99 4.73 -20.90 0.39
CA GLN A 99 3.36 -21.41 0.34
C GLN A 99 2.34 -20.45 0.97
N VAL A 100 2.43 -19.12 0.67
CA VAL A 100 1.56 -18.14 1.29
C VAL A 100 0.12 -18.22 0.79
N PHE A 101 -0.83 -17.92 1.67
CA PHE A 101 -2.26 -17.90 1.38
C PHE A 101 -2.69 -16.64 0.62
N ALA A 102 -2.25 -15.48 1.09
CA ALA A 102 -2.56 -14.17 0.52
C ALA A 102 -1.34 -13.24 0.62
N LEU A 103 -1.36 -12.15 -0.14
CA LEU A 103 -0.33 -11.12 -0.13
C LEU A 103 -0.86 -9.86 0.55
N ILE A 104 0.03 -9.10 1.20
CA ILE A 104 -0.30 -7.85 1.88
C ILE A 104 0.81 -6.82 1.77
N GLY A 105 0.47 -5.57 1.56
CA GLY A 105 1.39 -4.45 1.74
C GLY A 105 2.60 -4.46 0.82
N SER A 106 2.42 -4.82 -0.46
CA SER A 106 3.47 -4.63 -1.47
C SER A 106 3.82 -3.14 -1.61
N VAL A 107 5.09 -2.84 -1.91
CA VAL A 107 5.56 -1.45 -1.98
C VAL A 107 5.94 -1.07 -3.40
N GLY A 108 5.20 -0.10 -3.95
CA GLY A 108 5.52 0.55 -5.20
C GLY A 108 4.71 0.12 -6.42
N THR A 109 4.57 1.05 -7.34
CA THR A 109 3.86 0.84 -8.61
C THR A 109 4.64 -0.12 -9.53
N PRO A 110 5.93 0.13 -9.84
CA PRO A 110 6.67 -0.71 -10.79
C PRO A 110 6.83 -2.15 -10.28
N THR A 111 7.05 -2.34 -8.99
CA THR A 111 7.19 -3.64 -8.32
C THR A 111 5.88 -4.42 -8.31
N THR A 112 4.76 -3.76 -7.96
CA THR A 112 3.44 -4.41 -7.96
C THR A 112 2.98 -4.75 -9.37
N LEU A 113 3.23 -3.88 -10.38
CA LEU A 113 2.92 -4.18 -11.79
C LEU A 113 3.72 -5.38 -12.31
N ALA A 114 5.01 -5.48 -11.96
CA ALA A 114 5.84 -6.62 -12.36
C ALA A 114 5.40 -7.95 -11.73
N ALA A 115 4.84 -7.90 -10.53
CA ALA A 115 4.30 -9.06 -9.83
C ALA A 115 2.87 -9.44 -10.28
N LEU A 116 2.13 -8.51 -10.87
CA LEU A 116 0.69 -8.65 -11.17
C LEU A 116 0.35 -9.87 -12.05
N PRO A 117 1.10 -10.23 -13.11
CA PRO A 117 0.82 -11.44 -13.89
C PRO A 117 0.80 -12.70 -13.00
N THR A 118 1.83 -12.88 -12.16
CA THR A 118 1.92 -14.03 -11.24
C THR A 118 0.79 -14.01 -10.21
N ILE A 119 0.41 -12.84 -9.69
CA ILE A 119 -0.71 -12.65 -8.75
C ILE A 119 -2.03 -13.09 -9.39
N ASN A 120 -2.30 -12.66 -10.61
CA ASN A 120 -3.52 -12.97 -11.34
C ASN A 120 -3.61 -14.46 -11.73
N ASP A 121 -2.51 -15.02 -12.25
CA ASP A 121 -2.44 -16.43 -12.65
C ASP A 121 -2.66 -17.38 -11.45
N ALA A 122 -2.06 -17.05 -10.31
CA ALA A 122 -2.22 -17.81 -9.07
C ALA A 122 -3.52 -17.50 -8.33
N LYS A 123 -4.32 -16.53 -8.79
CA LYS A 123 -5.54 -16.02 -8.15
C LYS A 123 -5.35 -15.69 -6.68
N VAL A 124 -4.16 -15.21 -6.31
CA VAL A 124 -3.83 -14.86 -4.93
C VAL A 124 -4.26 -13.42 -4.62
N PRO A 125 -5.06 -13.17 -3.58
CA PRO A 125 -5.45 -11.80 -3.23
C PRO A 125 -4.27 -11.02 -2.66
N LEU A 126 -4.13 -9.75 -3.07
CA LEU A 126 -3.19 -8.77 -2.54
C LEU A 126 -3.95 -7.62 -1.89
N ILE A 127 -3.77 -7.45 -0.60
CA ILE A 127 -4.45 -6.45 0.20
C ILE A 127 -3.52 -5.27 0.50
N GLY A 128 -4.01 -4.06 0.28
CA GLY A 128 -3.31 -2.82 0.63
C GLY A 128 -1.96 -2.63 -0.07
N PRO A 129 -1.86 -2.73 -1.41
CA PRO A 129 -0.63 -2.34 -2.10
C PRO A 129 -0.33 -0.86 -1.81
N PHE A 130 0.90 -0.57 -1.38
CA PHE A 130 1.38 0.78 -1.06
C PHE A 130 1.68 1.54 -2.35
N THR A 131 0.63 1.87 -3.09
CA THR A 131 0.64 2.64 -4.32
C THR A 131 -0.74 3.13 -4.68
N GLY A 132 -0.85 4.35 -5.22
CA GLY A 132 -2.10 4.95 -5.69
C GLY A 132 -2.26 4.92 -7.21
N ALA A 133 -1.45 4.15 -7.94
CA ALA A 133 -1.44 4.18 -9.41
C ALA A 133 -2.73 3.65 -10.03
N GLN A 134 -3.27 4.40 -11.00
CA GLN A 134 -4.50 4.03 -11.71
C GLN A 134 -4.34 2.74 -12.52
N GLY A 135 -3.18 2.47 -13.09
CA GLY A 135 -2.91 1.23 -13.85
C GLY A 135 -2.98 -0.07 -13.03
N LEU A 136 -3.11 0.01 -11.69
CA LEU A 136 -3.41 -1.12 -10.81
C LEU A 136 -4.89 -1.19 -10.41
N ARG A 137 -5.70 -0.21 -10.84
CA ARG A 137 -7.15 -0.09 -10.57
C ARG A 137 -7.96 -0.31 -11.83
N GLU A 138 -7.43 0.11 -12.96
CA GLU A 138 -8.02 -0.02 -14.28
C GLU A 138 -6.99 -0.61 -15.28
N PRO A 139 -7.29 -1.73 -15.95
CA PRO A 139 -8.52 -2.52 -15.80
C PRO A 139 -8.67 -3.16 -14.41
N PHE A 140 -9.92 -3.36 -13.97
CA PHE A 140 -10.22 -3.96 -12.66
C PHE A 140 -9.58 -5.34 -12.51
N SER A 141 -8.81 -5.53 -11.44
CA SER A 141 -8.27 -6.83 -11.03
C SER A 141 -8.95 -7.29 -9.75
N ARG A 142 -9.60 -8.45 -9.81
CA ARG A 142 -10.34 -9.01 -8.68
C ARG A 142 -9.43 -9.42 -7.52
N GLN A 143 -8.13 -9.57 -7.77
CA GLN A 143 -7.14 -9.94 -6.76
C GLN A 143 -6.63 -8.75 -5.95
N LEU A 144 -6.77 -7.51 -6.43
CA LEU A 144 -6.21 -6.34 -5.77
C LEU A 144 -7.27 -5.59 -4.95
N PHE A 145 -6.97 -5.36 -3.66
CA PHE A 145 -7.82 -4.60 -2.73
C PHE A 145 -7.08 -3.37 -2.24
N HIS A 146 -7.45 -2.19 -2.75
CA HIS A 146 -6.82 -0.93 -2.43
C HIS A 146 -7.42 -0.34 -1.16
N VAL A 147 -6.60 -0.09 -0.14
CA VAL A 147 -7.02 0.55 1.11
C VAL A 147 -6.96 2.08 0.99
N ARG A 148 -6.01 2.59 0.24
CA ARG A 148 -5.69 4.02 0.07
C ARG A 148 -6.38 4.65 -1.15
N ALA A 149 -6.44 5.98 -1.15
CA ALA A 149 -6.84 6.79 -2.29
C ALA A 149 -5.89 6.63 -3.49
N SER A 150 -6.36 7.02 -4.68
CA SER A 150 -5.56 7.03 -5.90
C SER A 150 -4.61 8.23 -5.97
N TYR A 151 -3.57 8.15 -6.83
CA TYR A 151 -2.76 9.33 -7.14
C TYR A 151 -3.57 10.43 -7.83
N PHE A 152 -4.67 10.08 -8.48
CA PHE A 152 -5.56 11.09 -9.06
C PHE A 152 -6.26 11.92 -7.96
N ASP A 153 -6.71 11.26 -6.87
CA ASP A 153 -7.29 11.96 -5.72
C ASP A 153 -6.25 12.86 -5.04
N GLU A 154 -5.04 12.32 -4.78
CA GLU A 154 -3.96 13.05 -4.12
C GLU A 154 -3.51 14.27 -4.94
N THR A 155 -3.29 14.09 -6.23
CA THR A 155 -2.80 15.17 -7.10
C THR A 155 -3.88 16.22 -7.37
N ASP A 156 -5.16 15.84 -7.47
CA ASP A 156 -6.25 16.83 -7.55
C ASP A 156 -6.32 17.67 -6.27
N ARG A 157 -6.14 17.05 -5.09
CA ARG A 157 -6.06 17.75 -3.80
C ARG A 157 -4.89 18.73 -3.74
N ILE A 158 -3.69 18.31 -4.17
CA ILE A 158 -2.49 19.16 -4.23
C ILE A 158 -2.72 20.34 -5.17
N VAL A 159 -3.15 20.07 -6.41
CA VAL A 159 -3.35 21.14 -7.40
C VAL A 159 -4.49 22.08 -7.00
N GLN A 160 -5.56 21.56 -6.39
CA GLN A 160 -6.62 22.38 -5.81
C GLN A 160 -6.07 23.36 -4.77
N HIS A 161 -5.25 22.86 -3.84
CA HIS A 161 -4.64 23.70 -2.81
C HIS A 161 -3.74 24.77 -3.42
N LEU A 162 -2.84 24.41 -4.34
CA LEU A 162 -1.96 25.32 -5.04
C LEU A 162 -2.73 26.44 -5.74
N THR A 163 -3.80 26.08 -6.46
CA THR A 163 -4.62 27.07 -7.20
C THR A 163 -5.44 27.98 -6.27
N THR A 164 -5.88 27.46 -5.12
CA THR A 164 -6.54 28.29 -4.07
C THR A 164 -5.60 29.35 -3.51
N LEU A 165 -4.29 29.04 -3.41
CA LEU A 165 -3.25 29.99 -3.03
C LEU A 165 -2.85 30.97 -4.16
N GLY A 166 -3.45 30.84 -5.35
CA GLY A 166 -3.13 31.68 -6.50
C GLY A 166 -1.86 31.28 -7.25
N ILE A 167 -1.26 30.13 -6.93
CA ILE A 167 -0.05 29.61 -7.58
C ILE A 167 -0.37 29.13 -8.99
N LYS A 168 0.36 29.63 -9.99
CA LYS A 168 0.12 29.36 -11.41
C LYS A 168 1.26 28.62 -12.10
N LYS A 169 2.50 28.85 -11.67
CA LYS A 169 3.68 28.20 -12.27
C LYS A 169 4.06 26.96 -11.48
N ILE A 170 3.50 25.83 -11.87
CA ILE A 170 3.70 24.54 -11.22
C ILE A 170 4.58 23.67 -12.10
N ALA A 171 5.72 23.21 -11.57
CA ALA A 171 6.58 22.21 -12.20
C ALA A 171 6.40 20.84 -11.55
N VAL A 172 6.83 19.78 -12.23
CA VAL A 172 6.74 18.41 -11.76
C VAL A 172 8.11 17.74 -11.83
N LEU A 173 8.57 17.21 -10.71
CA LEU A 173 9.63 16.21 -10.67
C LEU A 173 8.99 14.83 -10.56
N TYR A 174 9.38 13.88 -11.40
CA TYR A 174 8.81 12.53 -11.31
C TYR A 174 9.85 11.43 -11.52
N GLN A 175 9.67 10.30 -10.85
CA GLN A 175 10.50 9.12 -11.02
C GLN A 175 10.33 8.56 -12.44
N ASN A 176 11.43 8.22 -13.12
CA ASN A 176 11.41 7.76 -14.51
C ASN A 176 10.95 6.30 -14.65
N ASP A 177 9.75 6.02 -14.16
CA ASP A 177 9.10 4.71 -14.27
C ASP A 177 7.57 4.81 -14.17
N ALA A 178 6.90 3.67 -14.00
CA ALA A 178 5.44 3.59 -13.92
C ALA A 178 4.85 4.41 -12.73
N TYR A 179 5.58 4.53 -11.61
CA TYR A 179 5.13 5.34 -10.47
C TYR A 179 5.11 6.82 -10.83
N GLY A 180 6.24 7.34 -11.29
CA GLY A 180 6.33 8.75 -11.64
C GLY A 180 5.39 9.14 -12.78
N LYS A 181 5.24 8.27 -13.79
CA LYS A 181 4.29 8.49 -14.91
C LYS A 181 2.84 8.54 -14.42
N ALA A 182 2.43 7.66 -13.52
CA ALA A 182 1.08 7.66 -12.95
C ALA A 182 0.79 8.96 -12.16
N GLY A 183 1.75 9.43 -11.36
CA GLY A 183 1.60 10.70 -10.65
C GLY A 183 1.64 11.93 -11.57
N LEU A 184 2.51 11.94 -12.59
CA LEU A 184 2.53 13.00 -13.60
C LEU A 184 1.20 13.09 -14.35
N GLU A 185 0.61 11.95 -14.71
CA GLU A 185 -0.71 11.89 -15.32
C GLU A 185 -1.76 12.53 -14.39
N GLY A 186 -1.75 12.18 -13.11
CA GLY A 186 -2.65 12.76 -12.12
C GLY A 186 -2.50 14.28 -12.00
N VAL A 187 -1.27 14.80 -11.92
CA VAL A 187 -1.01 16.25 -11.91
C VAL A 187 -1.49 16.90 -13.21
N THR A 188 -1.19 16.28 -14.35
CA THR A 188 -1.61 16.81 -15.67
C THR A 188 -3.12 16.88 -15.77
N ARG A 189 -3.84 15.83 -15.35
CA ARG A 189 -5.30 15.80 -15.31
C ARG A 189 -5.88 16.88 -14.40
N ALA A 190 -5.30 17.04 -13.21
CA ALA A 190 -5.75 18.04 -12.24
C ALA A 190 -5.53 19.49 -12.74
N LEU A 191 -4.41 19.77 -13.41
CA LEU A 191 -4.12 21.04 -14.03
C LEU A 191 -5.04 21.30 -15.23
N THR A 192 -5.24 20.32 -16.11
CA THR A 192 -6.11 20.44 -17.29
C THR A 192 -7.56 20.78 -16.90
N LYS A 193 -8.08 20.16 -15.83
CA LYS A 193 -9.40 20.46 -15.26
C LYS A 193 -9.52 21.95 -14.86
N ARG A 194 -8.41 22.61 -14.57
CA ARG A 194 -8.31 24.03 -14.20
C ARG A 194 -7.78 24.92 -15.32
N GLN A 195 -7.74 24.40 -16.55
CA GLN A 195 -7.24 25.11 -17.74
C GLN A 195 -5.76 25.55 -17.61
N MET A 196 -4.97 24.76 -16.88
CA MET A 196 -3.56 25.00 -16.62
C MET A 196 -2.69 23.87 -17.22
N LYS A 197 -1.40 24.14 -17.31
CA LYS A 197 -0.37 23.16 -17.68
C LYS A 197 0.83 23.31 -16.76
N ALA A 198 1.57 22.22 -16.55
CA ALA A 198 2.86 22.30 -15.89
C ALA A 198 3.84 23.15 -16.71
N VAL A 199 4.60 24.02 -16.02
CA VAL A 199 5.63 24.86 -16.70
C VAL A 199 6.89 24.08 -17.04
N ALA A 200 7.14 22.99 -16.33
CA ALA A 200 8.18 22.00 -16.62
C ALA A 200 7.81 20.63 -16.04
N ALA A 201 8.35 19.58 -16.63
CA ALA A 201 8.34 18.24 -16.06
C ALA A 201 9.69 17.59 -16.32
N SER A 202 10.35 17.08 -15.31
CA SER A 202 11.65 16.44 -15.42
C SER A 202 11.75 15.22 -14.52
N THR A 203 12.70 14.31 -14.83
CA THR A 203 12.79 12.99 -14.21
C THR A 203 13.96 12.83 -13.26
N VAL A 204 13.79 11.93 -12.31
CA VAL A 204 14.88 11.32 -11.54
C VAL A 204 14.77 9.81 -11.67
N GLU A 205 15.90 9.10 -11.78
CA GLU A 205 15.89 7.63 -11.86
C GLU A 205 15.49 7.00 -10.51
N ARG A 206 14.81 5.84 -10.58
CA ARG A 206 14.46 5.08 -9.39
C ARG A 206 15.71 4.74 -8.58
N ASN A 207 15.61 4.83 -7.25
CA ASN A 207 16.69 4.57 -6.31
C ASN A 207 17.93 5.50 -6.48
N SER A 208 17.83 6.58 -7.26
CA SER A 208 18.89 7.56 -7.48
C SER A 208 18.64 8.85 -6.71
N THR A 209 19.73 9.52 -6.37
CA THR A 209 19.75 10.88 -5.81
C THR A 209 20.38 11.90 -6.77
N ASP A 210 20.72 11.48 -7.99
CA ASP A 210 21.20 12.40 -9.02
C ASP A 210 20.02 13.18 -9.60
N VAL A 211 19.92 14.43 -9.20
CA VAL A 211 18.89 15.38 -9.58
C VAL A 211 19.43 16.54 -10.42
N THR A 212 20.69 16.46 -10.84
CA THR A 212 21.41 17.55 -11.51
C THR A 212 20.65 18.08 -12.71
N LYS A 213 20.27 17.18 -13.63
CA LYS A 213 19.51 17.53 -14.82
C LYS A 213 18.13 18.11 -14.49
N SER A 214 17.41 17.50 -13.55
CA SER A 214 16.07 17.95 -13.20
C SER A 214 16.05 19.30 -12.49
N ILE A 215 17.04 19.59 -11.67
CA ILE A 215 17.24 20.93 -11.08
C ILE A 215 17.37 21.98 -12.18
N GLU A 216 18.30 21.80 -13.11
CA GLU A 216 18.53 22.73 -14.21
C GLU A 216 17.27 22.93 -15.07
N GLU A 217 16.62 21.84 -15.48
CA GLU A 217 15.42 21.89 -16.33
C GLU A 217 14.22 22.55 -15.64
N ILE A 218 14.01 22.31 -14.36
CA ILE A 218 12.89 22.86 -13.60
C ILE A 218 13.14 24.30 -13.21
N LEU A 219 14.28 24.64 -12.61
CA LEU A 219 14.50 25.97 -12.05
C LEU A 219 14.62 27.07 -13.13
N LYS A 220 15.10 26.74 -14.35
CA LYS A 220 15.11 27.71 -15.48
C LYS A 220 13.71 28.24 -15.86
N THR A 221 12.63 27.54 -15.49
CA THR A 221 11.25 27.98 -15.76
C THR A 221 10.70 28.91 -14.68
N SER A 222 11.48 29.16 -13.62
CA SER A 222 11.09 29.97 -12.46
C SER A 222 9.71 29.55 -11.91
N PRO A 223 9.54 28.28 -11.50
CA PRO A 223 8.27 27.81 -10.95
C PRO A 223 8.01 28.43 -9.58
N GLU A 224 6.72 28.51 -9.18
CA GLU A 224 6.29 28.94 -7.85
C GLU A 224 6.17 27.73 -6.91
N ALA A 225 5.89 26.55 -7.49
CA ALA A 225 5.82 25.28 -6.75
C ALA A 225 6.34 24.12 -7.60
N VAL A 226 6.87 23.09 -6.93
CA VAL A 226 7.27 21.81 -7.52
C VAL A 226 6.49 20.68 -6.86
N VAL A 227 5.72 19.94 -7.66
CA VAL A 227 5.08 18.69 -7.23
C VAL A 227 6.04 17.54 -7.52
N GLN A 228 6.36 16.75 -6.48
CA GLN A 228 7.32 15.67 -6.56
C GLN A 228 6.63 14.30 -6.46
N ILE A 229 6.91 13.46 -7.45
CA ILE A 229 6.41 12.08 -7.55
C ILE A 229 7.64 11.16 -7.55
N SER A 230 8.32 11.09 -6.43
CA SER A 230 9.53 10.26 -6.24
C SER A 230 9.65 9.78 -4.79
N ALA A 231 10.52 8.78 -4.56
CA ALA A 231 10.77 8.29 -3.21
C ALA A 231 11.57 9.31 -2.37
N TYR A 232 11.52 9.17 -1.05
CA TYR A 232 12.04 10.18 -0.09
C TYR A 232 13.49 10.63 -0.34
N LYS A 233 14.42 9.74 -0.70
CA LYS A 233 15.83 10.13 -0.95
C LYS A 233 15.98 11.01 -2.17
N SER A 234 15.31 10.66 -3.26
CA SER A 234 15.31 11.46 -4.50
C SER A 234 14.64 12.81 -4.28
N SER A 235 13.47 12.82 -3.61
CA SER A 235 12.76 14.06 -3.26
C SER A 235 13.60 14.95 -2.35
N ALA A 236 14.25 14.38 -1.33
CA ALA A 236 15.11 15.15 -0.43
C ALA A 236 16.34 15.74 -1.14
N ALA A 237 16.98 14.97 -2.03
CA ALA A 237 18.10 15.46 -2.83
C ALA A 237 17.69 16.67 -3.67
N PHE A 238 16.52 16.59 -4.35
CA PHE A 238 16.01 17.70 -5.15
C PHE A 238 15.71 18.94 -4.29
N ILE A 239 15.00 18.78 -3.17
CA ILE A 239 14.65 19.90 -2.28
C ILE A 239 15.90 20.58 -1.76
N LYS A 240 16.89 19.82 -1.26
CA LYS A 240 18.14 20.37 -0.74
C LYS A 240 18.91 21.15 -1.80
N GLN A 241 19.02 20.57 -3.02
CA GLN A 241 19.74 21.21 -4.11
C GLN A 241 19.01 22.46 -4.61
N ALA A 242 17.67 22.38 -4.81
CA ALA A 242 16.89 23.54 -5.24
C ALA A 242 16.98 24.71 -4.26
N ARG A 243 16.92 24.45 -2.95
CA ARG A 243 17.09 25.49 -1.92
C ARG A 243 18.50 26.10 -1.94
N LYS A 244 19.53 25.27 -2.13
CA LYS A 244 20.91 25.73 -2.26
C LYS A 244 21.08 26.69 -3.46
N GLU A 245 20.33 26.45 -4.54
CA GLU A 245 20.31 27.31 -5.73
C GLU A 245 19.35 28.51 -5.60
N GLY A 246 18.81 28.75 -4.41
CA GLY A 246 17.98 29.91 -4.12
C GLY A 246 16.49 29.74 -4.44
N PHE A 247 16.00 28.54 -4.71
CA PHE A 247 14.58 28.32 -4.92
C PHE A 247 13.78 28.55 -3.63
N GLY A 248 12.99 29.61 -3.62
CA GLY A 248 12.10 30.00 -2.52
C GLY A 248 10.65 29.52 -2.64
N GLY A 249 10.32 28.77 -3.69
CA GLY A 249 8.98 28.26 -3.91
C GLY A 249 8.61 27.06 -3.03
N GLN A 250 7.41 26.54 -3.22
CA GLN A 250 6.84 25.48 -2.39
C GLN A 250 7.13 24.09 -2.98
N PHE A 251 7.28 23.09 -2.09
CA PHE A 251 7.41 21.69 -2.48
C PHE A 251 6.21 20.89 -2.00
N PHE A 252 5.65 20.11 -2.90
CA PHE A 252 4.56 19.19 -2.64
C PHE A 252 4.95 17.79 -3.02
N ASN A 253 4.55 16.81 -2.21
CA ASN A 253 4.84 15.39 -2.46
C ASN A 253 3.54 14.58 -2.34
N VAL A 254 3.41 13.51 -3.12
CA VAL A 254 2.37 12.50 -2.88
C VAL A 254 2.79 11.58 -1.74
N SER A 255 1.82 10.97 -1.05
CA SER A 255 2.01 10.18 0.16
C SER A 255 3.05 9.06 0.05
N PHE A 256 3.21 8.47 -1.15
CA PHE A 256 4.20 7.42 -1.41
C PHE A 256 5.65 7.87 -1.14
N VAL A 257 5.91 9.16 -1.10
CA VAL A 257 7.24 9.67 -0.72
C VAL A 257 7.74 9.09 0.60
N GLY A 258 6.84 8.73 1.52
CA GLY A 258 7.17 8.31 2.88
C GLY A 258 7.46 9.51 3.78
N ALA A 259 6.41 10.11 4.32
CA ALA A 259 6.47 11.42 5.00
C ALA A 259 7.55 11.50 6.09
N LYS A 260 7.58 10.52 7.01
CA LYS A 260 8.60 10.48 8.09
C LYS A 260 10.00 10.31 7.53
N ALA A 261 10.20 9.41 6.58
CA ALA A 261 11.51 9.19 5.96
C ALA A 261 12.00 10.45 5.21
N LEU A 262 11.08 11.17 4.55
CA LEU A 262 11.41 12.44 3.91
C LEU A 262 11.80 13.51 4.93
N ALA A 263 11.06 13.65 6.03
CA ALA A 263 11.36 14.60 7.09
C ALA A 263 12.73 14.33 7.73
N ASP A 264 13.04 13.05 7.98
CA ASP A 264 14.34 12.63 8.54
C ASP A 264 15.50 12.93 7.58
N GLU A 265 15.33 12.65 6.28
CA GLU A 265 16.35 12.96 5.27
C GLU A 265 16.56 14.48 5.09
N LEU A 266 15.51 15.26 5.21
CA LEU A 266 15.58 16.72 5.00
C LEU A 266 16.18 17.46 6.20
N GLY A 267 15.85 17.03 7.44
CA GLY A 267 16.15 17.80 8.64
C GLY A 267 15.53 19.21 8.54
N GLU A 268 16.31 20.24 8.84
CA GLU A 268 15.86 21.64 8.78
C GLU A 268 15.38 22.07 7.38
N ALA A 269 15.95 21.47 6.32
CA ALA A 269 15.50 21.73 4.95
C ALA A 269 14.06 21.23 4.68
N GLY A 270 13.43 20.51 5.60
CA GLY A 270 12.07 20.03 5.49
C GLY A 270 10.99 21.07 5.80
N LEU A 271 11.32 22.16 6.48
CA LEU A 271 10.33 23.16 6.91
C LEU A 271 9.49 23.66 5.73
N GLY A 272 8.17 23.55 5.88
CA GLY A 272 7.20 24.03 4.87
C GLY A 272 6.98 23.08 3.69
N VAL A 273 7.61 21.91 3.66
CA VAL A 273 7.34 20.87 2.64
C VAL A 273 5.97 20.25 2.91
N VAL A 274 5.11 20.22 1.90
CA VAL A 274 3.74 19.69 1.97
C VAL A 274 3.71 18.28 1.41
N ILE A 275 2.93 17.41 2.05
CA ILE A 275 2.77 16.01 1.64
C ILE A 275 1.28 15.66 1.68
N SER A 276 0.74 15.09 0.61
CA SER A 276 -0.59 14.50 0.67
C SER A 276 -0.57 13.22 1.51
N GLN A 277 -1.67 12.96 2.20
CA GLN A 277 -1.83 11.78 3.04
C GLN A 277 -3.11 11.05 2.66
N VAL A 278 -3.07 9.73 2.73
CA VAL A 278 -4.18 8.85 2.36
C VAL A 278 -4.74 8.09 3.55
N VAL A 279 -4.26 8.42 4.73
CA VAL A 279 -4.73 7.93 6.03
C VAL A 279 -4.83 9.10 7.01
N PRO A 280 -5.66 9.02 8.06
CA PRO A 280 -5.79 10.08 9.05
C PRO A 280 -4.46 10.43 9.74
N PHE A 281 -4.41 11.59 10.37
CA PHE A 281 -3.22 12.07 11.07
C PHE A 281 -2.85 11.14 12.24
N PRO A 282 -1.67 10.48 12.23
CA PRO A 282 -1.36 9.38 13.15
C PRO A 282 -0.84 9.83 14.52
N PHE A 283 -0.51 11.12 14.69
CA PHE A 283 0.20 11.62 15.88
C PHE A 283 -0.72 12.12 17.00
N GLN A 284 -1.96 12.46 16.66
CA GLN A 284 -2.97 12.92 17.62
C GLN A 284 -4.08 11.87 17.70
N GLY A 285 -4.38 11.36 18.88
CA GLY A 285 -5.40 10.32 19.10
C GLY A 285 -6.84 10.80 18.88
N SER A 286 -7.09 11.53 17.78
CA SER A 286 -8.36 12.19 17.43
C SER A 286 -9.50 11.19 17.13
N SER A 287 -9.18 10.02 16.59
CA SER A 287 -10.16 8.99 16.24
C SER A 287 -9.86 7.65 16.93
N VAL A 288 -10.86 6.75 16.95
CA VAL A 288 -10.72 5.42 17.57
C VAL A 288 -9.61 4.63 16.88
N VAL A 289 -9.58 4.62 15.54
CA VAL A 289 -8.59 3.85 14.77
C VAL A 289 -7.17 4.37 14.98
N VAL A 290 -6.98 5.69 15.15
CA VAL A 290 -5.66 6.27 15.44
C VAL A 290 -5.16 5.84 16.83
N ARG A 291 -6.03 5.91 17.86
CA ARG A 291 -5.66 5.44 19.21
C ARG A 291 -5.34 3.96 19.24
N GLU A 292 -6.12 3.14 18.52
CA GLU A 292 -5.85 1.71 18.38
C GLU A 292 -4.51 1.46 17.70
N TYR A 293 -4.22 2.13 16.60
CA TYR A 293 -2.93 2.06 15.92
C TYR A 293 -1.77 2.40 16.87
N GLN A 294 -1.85 3.52 17.58
CA GLN A 294 -0.81 3.95 18.53
C GLN A 294 -0.59 2.91 19.64
N GLN A 295 -1.67 2.36 20.17
CA GLN A 295 -1.62 1.30 21.17
C GLN A 295 -0.91 0.05 20.61
N ARG A 296 -1.31 -0.45 19.42
CA ARG A 296 -0.74 -1.67 18.84
C ARG A 296 0.74 -1.50 18.47
N MET A 297 1.11 -0.34 17.92
CA MET A 297 2.51 -0.02 17.68
C MET A 297 3.33 -0.06 18.97
N THR A 298 2.85 0.56 20.03
CA THR A 298 3.51 0.57 21.33
C THR A 298 3.62 -0.84 21.91
N GLU A 299 2.56 -1.65 21.87
CA GLU A 299 2.54 -3.03 22.34
C GLU A 299 3.50 -3.95 21.58
N SER A 300 3.76 -3.65 20.30
CA SER A 300 4.76 -4.35 19.46
C SER A 300 6.19 -3.81 19.61
N GLY A 301 6.42 -2.88 20.56
CA GLY A 301 7.74 -2.29 20.83
C GLY A 301 8.16 -1.17 19.87
N GLN A 302 7.27 -0.70 19.00
CA GLN A 302 7.54 0.45 18.13
C GLN A 302 7.35 1.75 18.92
N LYS A 303 8.34 2.64 18.80
CA LYS A 303 8.33 3.92 19.53
C LYS A 303 7.88 5.11 18.68
N GLU A 304 7.80 4.93 17.39
CA GLU A 304 7.48 5.97 16.42
C GLU A 304 6.20 5.66 15.68
N PHE A 305 5.38 6.69 15.51
CA PHE A 305 4.19 6.66 14.68
C PHE A 305 4.48 7.37 13.36
N ASP A 306 3.90 6.88 12.27
CA ASP A 306 3.99 7.52 10.95
C ASP A 306 2.87 7.07 10.03
N PHE A 307 2.70 7.79 8.91
CA PHE A 307 1.64 7.52 7.95
C PHE A 307 1.81 6.17 7.24
N SER A 308 3.04 5.76 6.91
CA SER A 308 3.29 4.50 6.19
C SER A 308 3.00 3.28 7.06
N SER A 309 3.41 3.30 8.33
CA SER A 309 3.09 2.23 9.27
C SER A 309 1.60 2.21 9.64
N PHE A 310 0.95 3.38 9.68
CA PHE A 310 -0.49 3.43 9.87
C PHE A 310 -1.26 2.84 8.67
N GLU A 311 -0.78 3.05 7.44
CA GLU A 311 -1.36 2.42 6.26
C GLU A 311 -1.20 0.89 6.31
N GLY A 312 -0.01 0.40 6.72
CA GLY A 312 0.22 -1.03 6.96
C GLY A 312 -0.72 -1.64 8.00
N PHE A 313 -0.93 -0.92 9.09
CA PHE A 313 -1.89 -1.31 10.13
C PHE A 313 -3.32 -1.38 9.59
N LEU A 314 -3.77 -0.39 8.81
CA LEU A 314 -5.10 -0.38 8.21
C LEU A 314 -5.28 -1.52 7.20
N ALA A 315 -4.28 -1.80 6.37
CA ALA A 315 -4.29 -2.93 5.45
C ALA A 315 -4.44 -4.27 6.21
N ALA A 316 -3.71 -4.41 7.31
CA ALA A 316 -3.81 -5.59 8.17
C ALA A 316 -5.17 -5.69 8.88
N LYS A 317 -5.80 -4.58 9.29
CA LYS A 317 -7.17 -4.57 9.82
C LYS A 317 -8.19 -5.03 8.79
N VAL A 318 -8.08 -4.55 7.56
CA VAL A 318 -8.94 -4.97 6.44
C VAL A 318 -8.79 -6.47 6.19
N LEU A 319 -7.56 -6.97 6.09
CA LEU A 319 -7.29 -8.38 5.90
C LEU A 319 -7.85 -9.23 7.06
N THR A 320 -7.60 -8.83 8.31
CA THR A 320 -8.07 -9.58 9.48
C THR A 320 -9.59 -9.62 9.58
N GLU A 321 -10.28 -8.57 9.17
CA GLU A 321 -11.74 -8.57 9.07
C GLU A 321 -12.23 -9.50 7.94
N GLY A 322 -11.57 -9.48 6.77
CA GLY A 322 -11.86 -10.40 5.68
C GLY A 322 -11.71 -11.86 6.11
N LEU A 323 -10.62 -12.20 6.81
CA LEU A 323 -10.39 -13.55 7.35
C LEU A 323 -11.48 -13.98 8.36
N LYS A 324 -11.92 -13.07 9.24
CA LYS A 324 -13.02 -13.33 10.18
C LYS A 324 -14.30 -13.68 9.45
N ARG A 325 -14.67 -12.88 8.45
CA ARG A 325 -15.89 -13.08 7.65
C ARG A 325 -15.83 -14.33 6.79
N ALA A 326 -14.65 -14.69 6.26
CA ALA A 326 -14.46 -15.92 5.49
C ALA A 326 -14.65 -17.19 6.35
N GLY A 327 -14.52 -17.09 7.68
CA GLY A 327 -14.82 -18.18 8.61
C GLY A 327 -13.75 -19.27 8.67
N HIS A 328 -14.15 -20.49 9.10
CA HIS A 328 -13.21 -21.60 9.28
C HIS A 328 -12.74 -22.25 7.98
N GLY A 329 -13.60 -22.29 6.96
CA GLY A 329 -13.30 -22.89 5.64
C GLY A 329 -12.59 -21.91 4.72
N LEU A 330 -11.38 -21.46 5.13
CA LEU A 330 -10.62 -20.49 4.36
C LEU A 330 -10.24 -21.01 2.98
N SER A 331 -10.57 -20.20 1.95
CA SER A 331 -10.05 -20.32 0.60
C SER A 331 -9.76 -18.91 0.07
N ARG A 332 -8.89 -18.78 -0.93
CA ARG A 332 -8.60 -17.48 -1.57
C ARG A 332 -9.87 -16.83 -2.12
N GLU A 333 -10.72 -17.64 -2.77
CA GLU A 333 -12.03 -17.18 -3.28
C GLU A 333 -12.95 -16.73 -2.14
N GLY A 334 -13.01 -17.51 -1.04
CA GLY A 334 -13.79 -17.15 0.15
C GLY A 334 -13.31 -15.85 0.81
N LEU A 335 -11.98 -15.62 0.86
CA LEU A 335 -11.43 -14.36 1.35
C LEU A 335 -11.80 -13.18 0.45
N ILE A 336 -11.68 -13.33 -0.88
CA ILE A 336 -12.10 -12.31 -1.84
C ILE A 336 -13.57 -11.97 -1.66
N ALA A 337 -14.46 -12.98 -1.65
CA ALA A 337 -15.89 -12.79 -1.45
C ALA A 337 -16.20 -12.11 -0.11
N ALA A 338 -15.49 -12.47 0.97
CA ALA A 338 -15.65 -11.84 2.27
C ALA A 338 -15.21 -10.36 2.27
N LEU A 339 -14.09 -10.04 1.61
CA LEU A 339 -13.64 -8.66 1.45
C LEU A 339 -14.62 -7.82 0.62
N GLU A 340 -15.21 -8.38 -0.44
CA GLU A 340 -16.25 -7.73 -1.26
C GLU A 340 -17.51 -7.35 -0.47
N THR A 341 -17.72 -7.93 0.73
CA THR A 341 -18.82 -7.56 1.66
C THR A 341 -18.52 -6.36 2.54
N LEU A 342 -17.30 -5.80 2.50
CA LEU A 342 -16.90 -4.65 3.32
C LEU A 342 -17.47 -3.34 2.74
N LYS A 343 -18.78 -3.17 2.90
CA LYS A 343 -19.48 -1.94 2.55
C LYS A 343 -19.65 -1.09 3.80
N ASP A 344 -19.28 0.20 3.70
CA ASP A 344 -19.33 1.17 4.80
C ASP A 344 -18.64 0.65 6.07
N PHE A 345 -17.59 -0.14 5.89
CA PHE A 345 -16.84 -0.71 7.01
C PHE A 345 -16.01 0.37 7.69
N ASN A 346 -16.56 0.94 8.77
CA ASN A 346 -15.92 1.99 9.55
C ASN A 346 -15.02 1.38 10.62
N MET A 347 -13.72 1.64 10.52
CA MET A 347 -12.70 1.20 11.48
C MET A 347 -12.54 2.15 12.68
N GLY A 348 -13.47 3.07 12.87
CA GLY A 348 -13.43 4.06 13.95
C GLY A 348 -12.78 5.39 13.53
N GLY A 349 -13.17 5.89 12.34
CA GLY A 349 -12.69 7.14 11.75
C GLY A 349 -11.93 6.97 10.43
N PHE A 350 -11.91 5.76 9.89
CA PHE A 350 -11.50 5.47 8.52
C PHE A 350 -12.42 4.39 7.94
N THR A 351 -13.01 4.64 6.78
CA THR A 351 -14.03 3.77 6.19
C THR A 351 -13.52 3.11 4.91
N ILE A 352 -13.83 1.82 4.78
CA ILE A 352 -13.56 1.02 3.58
C ILE A 352 -14.87 0.66 2.89
N ASN A 353 -14.89 0.79 1.57
CA ASN A 353 -16.02 0.41 0.73
C ASN A 353 -15.54 -0.48 -0.42
N TYR A 354 -15.81 -1.78 -0.32
CA TYR A 354 -15.58 -2.72 -1.41
C TYR A 354 -16.89 -3.27 -1.96
N SER A 355 -16.83 -3.79 -3.18
CA SER A 355 -17.90 -4.54 -3.81
C SER A 355 -17.30 -5.46 -4.87
N ALA A 356 -18.06 -6.42 -5.40
CA ALA A 356 -17.61 -7.29 -6.49
C ALA A 356 -17.25 -6.55 -7.80
N LYS A 357 -17.52 -5.24 -7.89
CA LYS A 357 -17.22 -4.40 -9.07
C LYS A 357 -16.16 -3.34 -8.80
N SER A 358 -15.77 -3.12 -7.56
CA SER A 358 -14.77 -2.12 -7.18
C SER A 358 -14.09 -2.52 -5.88
N HIS A 359 -12.78 -2.59 -5.92
CA HIS A 359 -11.91 -2.80 -4.75
C HIS A 359 -11.15 -1.53 -4.35
N GLU A 360 -11.70 -0.36 -4.66
CA GLU A 360 -11.20 0.93 -4.23
C GLU A 360 -11.80 1.29 -2.86
N GLY A 361 -11.06 0.98 -1.79
CA GLY A 361 -11.59 1.02 -0.42
C GLY A 361 -11.84 2.41 0.10
N SER A 362 -10.99 3.38 -0.22
CA SER A 362 -11.08 4.76 0.27
C SER A 362 -10.59 5.76 -0.76
N ASN A 363 -11.18 6.93 -0.76
CA ASN A 363 -10.73 8.13 -1.48
C ASN A 363 -10.25 9.23 -0.51
N PHE A 364 -10.01 8.88 0.75
CA PHE A 364 -9.52 9.83 1.74
C PHE A 364 -8.18 10.41 1.30
N SER A 365 -8.11 11.72 1.19
CA SER A 365 -6.86 12.46 0.96
C SER A 365 -6.85 13.75 1.75
N ASP A 366 -5.71 14.07 2.36
CA ASP A 366 -5.50 15.27 3.12
C ASP A 366 -4.09 15.82 2.89
N LEU A 367 -3.75 16.98 3.44
CA LEU A 367 -2.44 17.60 3.32
C LEU A 367 -1.82 17.80 4.69
N THR A 368 -0.55 17.48 4.82
CA THR A 368 0.25 17.79 6.00
C THR A 368 1.50 18.57 5.61
N ILE A 369 2.01 19.35 6.55
CA ILE A 369 3.20 20.18 6.37
C ILE A 369 4.27 19.72 7.33
N ILE A 370 5.50 19.59 6.87
CA ILE A 370 6.65 19.42 7.76
C ILE A 370 6.91 20.76 8.47
N GLY A 371 6.67 20.78 9.77
CA GLY A 371 6.90 21.91 10.64
C GLY A 371 8.32 21.94 11.21
N ARG A 372 8.55 22.75 12.24
CA ARG A 372 9.82 22.79 12.96
C ARG A 372 10.14 21.44 13.60
N ASP A 373 11.42 21.13 13.70
CA ASP A 373 11.94 19.88 14.27
C ASP A 373 11.41 18.60 13.59
N GLY A 374 11.01 18.68 12.30
CA GLY A 374 10.47 17.57 11.54
C GLY A 374 9.08 17.09 11.99
N LYS A 375 8.40 17.84 12.86
CA LYS A 375 7.05 17.54 13.31
C LYS A 375 6.04 17.85 12.21
N PHE A 376 5.02 17.00 12.07
CA PHE A 376 3.96 17.24 11.11
C PHE A 376 2.87 18.15 11.71
N ILE A 377 2.36 19.03 10.85
CA ILE A 377 1.23 19.93 11.13
C ILE A 377 0.11 19.54 10.17
N HIS A 378 -1.10 19.50 10.71
CA HIS A 378 -2.33 19.19 9.99
C HIS A 378 -3.30 20.36 10.10
#